data_a81d2423ba486ecce9b64eaaa4e4b0bc
#
_entry.id   a81d2423ba486ecce9b64eaaa4e4b0bc
#
_cell.length_a   1.000
_cell.length_b   1.000
_cell.length_c   1.000
_cell.angle_alpha   90.00
_cell.angle_beta   90.00
_cell.angle_gamma   90.00
#
_symmetry.space_group_name_H-M   'P 1'
#
loop_
_entity.id
_entity.type
_entity.pdbx_description
1 polymer ?
#
loop_
_entity_poly.entity_id
_entity_poly.type
_entity_poly.pdbx_seq_one_letter_code
_entity_poly.pdbx_strand_id
1 'polypeptide(L)'
;MAQQVGVSTLIGLYQQRNMIETREDFLALLKEDAYKKGDFKLSSGKKSEHYVNCKPVTLQGDALMFISWCMLECLEEDCDAIGGLTLGADPLVAGVAMVSAIEERYLDGLIVRKEPKGHGTKAWIEGPTLAPGAKVTVLEDVITTGGSAIQAAEKLRDAGYVVENVVAIINRQEGTEADDAMDDADLNLISLFKLEELI
;
A
#
# COMPACT_ATOMS: atom_id res chain seq x y z
N MET A 1 -6.36 37.48 12.42
CA MET A 1 -4.90 37.22 12.57
C MET A 1 -4.74 35.72 12.72
N ALA A 2 -4.27 35.00 11.70
CA ALA A 2 -3.91 33.61 11.82
C ALA A 2 -2.57 33.52 12.57
N GLN A 3 -2.56 32.89 13.74
CA GLN A 3 -1.32 32.59 14.45
C GLN A 3 -0.49 31.65 13.60
N GLN A 4 0.66 32.08 13.17
CA GLN A 4 1.66 31.26 12.48
C GLN A 4 2.26 30.30 13.53
N VAL A 5 1.77 29.07 13.57
CA VAL A 5 2.33 28.04 14.45
C VAL A 5 3.70 27.67 13.87
N GLY A 6 4.76 27.97 14.62
CA GLY A 6 6.13 27.67 14.18
C GLY A 6 6.36 26.16 14.05
N VAL A 7 7.08 25.73 13.02
CA VAL A 7 7.43 24.32 12.76
C VAL A 7 8.04 23.63 13.99
N SER A 8 8.85 24.36 14.77
CA SER A 8 9.44 23.88 16.03
C SER A 8 8.39 23.53 17.12
N THR A 9 7.26 24.24 17.16
CA THR A 9 6.16 23.94 18.09
C THR A 9 5.40 22.69 17.67
N LEU A 10 5.25 22.47 16.35
CA LEU A 10 4.65 21.24 15.80
C LEU A 10 5.52 20.01 16.08
N ILE A 11 6.84 20.14 15.95
CA ILE A 11 7.80 19.07 16.28
C ILE A 11 7.71 18.70 17.76
N GLY A 12 7.62 19.69 18.66
CA GLY A 12 7.50 19.46 20.10
C GLY A 12 6.19 18.78 20.53
N LEU A 13 5.08 19.01 19.81
CA LEU A 13 3.80 18.33 20.03
C LEU A 13 3.81 16.90 19.48
N TYR A 14 4.60 16.63 18.44
CA TYR A 14 4.76 15.30 17.85
C TYR A 14 5.52 14.36 18.80
N GLN A 15 6.49 14.88 19.57
CA GLN A 15 7.31 14.08 20.50
C GLN A 15 6.55 13.58 21.76
N GLN A 16 5.28 14.00 21.98
CA GLN A 16 4.46 13.55 23.11
C GLN A 16 3.49 12.41 22.79
N ARG A 17 3.41 11.95 21.54
CA ARG A 17 2.68 10.74 21.18
C ARG A 17 3.61 9.52 21.30
N ASN A 18 3.08 8.39 21.76
CA ASN A 18 3.75 7.09 21.60
C ASN A 18 3.82 6.82 20.10
N MET A 19 4.92 7.24 19.46
CA MET A 19 5.15 6.97 18.05
C MET A 19 5.35 5.47 17.84
N ILE A 20 4.87 4.96 16.72
CA ILE A 20 5.18 3.60 16.29
C ILE A 20 6.64 3.60 15.85
N GLU A 21 7.49 2.87 16.57
CA GLU A 21 8.93 2.83 16.35
C GLU A 21 9.41 1.44 15.93
N THR A 22 8.62 0.41 16.24
CA THR A 22 8.99 -0.98 15.98
C THR A 22 7.94 -1.73 15.16
N ARG A 23 8.37 -2.84 14.56
CA ARG A 23 7.47 -3.77 13.86
C ARG A 23 6.42 -4.34 14.81
N GLU A 24 6.79 -4.58 16.05
CA GLU A 24 5.95 -5.11 17.11
C GLU A 24 4.84 -4.10 17.50
N ASP A 25 5.16 -2.82 17.60
CA ASP A 25 4.17 -1.75 17.87
C ASP A 25 3.16 -1.67 16.72
N PHE A 26 3.63 -1.72 15.48
CA PHE A 26 2.75 -1.71 14.31
C PHE A 26 1.89 -2.96 14.23
N LEU A 27 2.45 -4.14 14.54
CA LEU A 27 1.70 -5.39 14.60
C LEU A 27 0.61 -5.33 15.69
N ALA A 28 0.90 -4.77 16.86
CA ALA A 28 -0.09 -4.57 17.92
C ALA A 28 -1.24 -3.68 17.45
N LEU A 29 -0.93 -2.58 16.76
CA LEU A 29 -1.94 -1.69 16.18
C LEU A 29 -2.79 -2.38 15.09
N LEU A 30 -2.17 -3.21 14.24
CA LEU A 30 -2.90 -4.01 13.25
C LEU A 30 -3.87 -4.99 13.92
N LYS A 31 -3.47 -5.62 15.02
CA LYS A 31 -4.34 -6.53 15.80
C LYS A 31 -5.53 -5.79 16.41
N GLU A 32 -5.32 -4.59 16.91
CA GLU A 32 -6.35 -3.81 17.59
C GLU A 32 -7.34 -3.16 16.60
N ASP A 33 -6.83 -2.48 15.57
CA ASP A 33 -7.63 -1.60 14.72
C ASP A 33 -7.98 -2.19 13.35
N ALA A 34 -7.18 -3.14 12.83
CA ALA A 34 -7.36 -3.68 11.49
C ALA A 34 -7.95 -5.08 11.46
N TYR A 35 -7.68 -5.93 12.46
CA TYR A 35 -8.10 -7.32 12.50
C TYR A 35 -9.40 -7.53 13.28
N LYS A 36 -10.28 -8.41 12.77
CA LYS A 36 -11.49 -8.84 13.47
C LYS A 36 -11.70 -10.35 13.27
N LYS A 37 -12.02 -11.05 14.35
CA LYS A 37 -12.50 -12.44 14.31
C LYS A 37 -14.02 -12.48 14.32
N GLY A 38 -14.63 -13.29 13.44
CA GLY A 38 -16.10 -13.44 13.33
C GLY A 38 -16.48 -14.18 12.05
N ASP A 39 -17.76 -14.26 11.75
CA ASP A 39 -18.27 -14.85 10.50
C ASP A 39 -18.38 -13.75 9.44
N PHE A 40 -17.47 -13.73 8.47
CA PHE A 40 -17.45 -12.73 7.40
C PHE A 40 -17.66 -13.39 6.04
N LYS A 41 -18.30 -12.61 5.15
CA LYS A 41 -18.33 -12.90 3.72
C LYS A 41 -17.40 -11.93 3.00
N LEU A 42 -16.35 -12.46 2.41
CA LEU A 42 -15.36 -11.68 1.68
C LEU A 42 -15.90 -11.15 0.35
N SER A 43 -15.23 -10.17 -0.25
CA SER A 43 -15.55 -9.66 -1.60
C SER A 43 -15.50 -10.74 -2.67
N SER A 44 -14.67 -11.77 -2.50
CA SER A 44 -14.61 -12.97 -3.34
C SER A 44 -15.84 -13.89 -3.20
N GLY A 45 -16.74 -13.61 -2.23
CA GLY A 45 -17.89 -14.46 -1.90
C GLY A 45 -17.58 -15.62 -0.94
N LYS A 46 -16.32 -15.89 -0.64
CA LYS A 46 -15.90 -16.92 0.32
C LYS A 46 -16.24 -16.50 1.76
N LYS A 47 -16.50 -17.49 2.62
CA LYS A 47 -16.62 -17.27 4.05
C LYS A 47 -15.23 -17.34 4.68
N SER A 48 -14.98 -16.49 5.67
CA SER A 48 -13.77 -16.53 6.49
C SER A 48 -14.11 -16.14 7.92
N GLU A 49 -13.42 -16.73 8.90
CA GLU A 49 -13.48 -16.32 10.31
C GLU A 49 -12.63 -15.08 10.59
N HIS A 50 -11.86 -14.63 9.60
CA HIS A 50 -10.90 -13.53 9.72
C HIS A 50 -11.23 -12.40 8.75
N TYR A 51 -11.30 -11.19 9.26
CA TYR A 51 -11.46 -9.98 8.45
C TYR A 51 -10.33 -9.01 8.75
N VAL A 52 -9.72 -8.46 7.72
CA VAL A 52 -8.66 -7.48 7.82
C VAL A 52 -9.02 -6.24 6.99
N ASN A 53 -8.90 -5.06 7.61
CA ASN A 53 -9.05 -3.77 6.95
C ASN A 53 -7.97 -2.83 7.49
N CYS A 54 -6.95 -2.57 6.72
CA CYS A 54 -5.83 -1.73 7.14
C CYS A 54 -6.12 -0.22 7.15
N LYS A 55 -7.22 0.24 6.54
CA LYS A 55 -7.51 1.68 6.40
C LYS A 55 -7.61 2.45 7.73
N PRO A 56 -8.20 1.89 8.81
CA PRO A 56 -8.15 2.56 10.12
C PRO A 56 -6.73 2.82 10.64
N VAL A 57 -5.77 1.97 10.25
CA VAL A 57 -4.36 2.08 10.62
C VAL A 57 -3.60 2.96 9.62
N THR A 58 -3.71 2.70 8.32
CA THR A 58 -2.97 3.42 7.28
C THR A 58 -3.40 4.89 7.12
N LEU A 59 -4.50 5.30 7.75
CA LEU A 59 -4.95 6.70 7.80
C LEU A 59 -4.56 7.39 9.12
N GLN A 60 -3.84 6.73 10.03
CA GLN A 60 -3.18 7.35 11.18
C GLN A 60 -1.79 7.83 10.75
N GLY A 61 -1.44 9.10 11.01
CA GLY A 61 -0.25 9.71 10.43
C GLY A 61 1.08 9.07 10.84
N ASP A 62 1.21 8.66 12.10
CA ASP A 62 2.37 7.97 12.64
C ASP A 62 2.49 6.53 12.11
N ALA A 63 1.36 5.81 12.04
CA ALA A 63 1.30 4.48 11.45
C ALA A 63 1.60 4.50 9.95
N LEU A 64 1.05 5.48 9.22
CA LEU A 64 1.34 5.65 7.80
C LEU A 64 2.81 5.96 7.56
N MET A 65 3.40 6.84 8.38
CA MET A 65 4.82 7.17 8.28
C MET A 65 5.69 5.93 8.48
N PHE A 66 5.46 5.15 9.55
CA PHE A 66 6.21 3.93 9.84
C PHE A 66 6.09 2.90 8.72
N ILE A 67 4.86 2.59 8.29
CA ILE A 67 4.67 1.56 7.26
C ILE A 67 5.22 1.99 5.89
N SER A 68 5.20 3.29 5.59
CA SER A 68 5.79 3.82 4.36
C SER A 68 7.30 3.63 4.31
N TRP A 69 8.01 3.81 5.44
CA TRP A 69 9.43 3.49 5.54
C TRP A 69 9.69 1.99 5.34
N CYS A 70 8.91 1.13 6.01
CA CYS A 70 9.05 -0.32 5.86
C CYS A 70 8.80 -0.78 4.41
N MET A 71 7.83 -0.18 3.72
CA MET A 71 7.55 -0.51 2.31
C MET A 71 8.65 0.02 1.39
N LEU A 72 9.19 1.22 1.64
CA LEU A 72 10.29 1.79 0.87
C LEU A 72 11.54 0.90 0.88
N GLU A 73 11.87 0.30 2.03
CA GLU A 73 12.97 -0.65 2.19
C GLU A 73 12.78 -1.96 1.40
N CYS A 74 11.54 -2.31 1.05
CA CYS A 74 11.24 -3.49 0.25
C CYS A 74 11.33 -3.24 -1.26
N LEU A 75 11.49 -1.99 -1.70
CA LEU A 75 11.53 -1.65 -3.12
C LEU A 75 12.93 -1.87 -3.70
N GLU A 76 12.98 -2.34 -4.94
CA GLU A 76 14.23 -2.48 -5.69
C GLU A 76 14.92 -1.13 -5.89
N GLU A 77 16.26 -1.13 -5.94
CA GLU A 77 17.06 0.10 -6.11
C GLU A 77 16.74 0.86 -7.41
N ASP A 78 16.37 0.14 -8.46
CA ASP A 78 16.05 0.69 -9.78
C ASP A 78 14.53 0.90 -10.00
N CYS A 79 13.72 0.89 -8.94
CA CYS A 79 12.32 1.27 -8.98
C CYS A 79 12.19 2.77 -9.27
N ASP A 80 11.44 3.15 -10.30
CA ASP A 80 11.21 4.54 -10.71
C ASP A 80 9.97 5.15 -10.03
N ALA A 81 8.96 4.30 -9.73
CA ALA A 81 7.70 4.75 -9.16
C ALA A 81 6.98 3.64 -8.39
N ILE A 82 6.01 4.05 -7.57
CA ILE A 82 5.08 3.14 -6.91
C ILE A 82 3.66 3.41 -7.40
N GLY A 83 2.84 2.35 -7.46
CA GLY A 83 1.44 2.47 -7.86
C GLY A 83 0.53 1.54 -7.10
N GLY A 84 -0.78 1.75 -7.16
CA GLY A 84 -1.71 0.82 -6.52
C GLY A 84 -3.17 1.11 -6.81
N LEU A 85 -4.05 0.12 -6.59
CA LEU A 85 -5.47 0.23 -6.88
C LEU A 85 -6.18 1.02 -5.77
N THR A 86 -6.93 2.06 -6.19
CA THR A 86 -7.76 2.81 -5.24
C THR A 86 -8.77 1.88 -4.54
N LEU A 87 -9.09 2.04 -3.29
CA LEU A 87 -8.83 3.06 -2.28
C LEU A 87 -7.74 2.63 -1.28
N GLY A 88 -7.47 1.32 -1.15
CA GLY A 88 -6.57 0.75 -0.14
C GLY A 88 -5.13 1.22 -0.29
N ALA A 89 -4.66 1.29 -1.52
CA ALA A 89 -3.31 1.70 -1.84
C ALA A 89 -3.08 3.23 -1.81
N ASP A 90 -4.12 4.06 -1.92
CA ASP A 90 -3.96 5.52 -2.05
C ASP A 90 -3.09 6.14 -0.94
N PRO A 91 -3.34 5.87 0.37
CA PRO A 91 -2.49 6.40 1.43
C PRO A 91 -1.06 5.86 1.38
N LEU A 92 -0.88 4.60 0.97
CA LEU A 92 0.43 3.95 0.89
C LEU A 92 1.28 4.58 -0.22
N VAL A 93 0.70 4.76 -1.41
CA VAL A 93 1.37 5.42 -2.54
C VAL A 93 1.78 6.84 -2.17
N ALA A 94 0.89 7.62 -1.55
CA ALA A 94 1.21 8.98 -1.11
C ALA A 94 2.27 8.99 0.00
N GLY A 95 2.17 8.08 0.97
CA GLY A 95 3.11 7.97 2.08
C GLY A 95 4.51 7.55 1.63
N VAL A 96 4.61 6.50 0.79
CA VAL A 96 5.91 6.01 0.28
C VAL A 96 6.56 7.06 -0.64
N ALA A 97 5.81 7.73 -1.52
CA ALA A 97 6.35 8.83 -2.34
C ALA A 97 6.91 9.96 -1.46
N MET A 98 6.22 10.32 -0.37
CA MET A 98 6.67 11.34 0.55
C MET A 98 7.97 10.93 1.29
N VAL A 99 8.02 9.72 1.85
CA VAL A 99 9.24 9.27 2.57
C VAL A 99 10.40 9.01 1.62
N SER A 100 10.16 8.56 0.38
CA SER A 100 11.20 8.42 -0.63
C SER A 100 11.90 9.75 -0.94
N ALA A 101 11.14 10.85 -0.96
CA ALA A 101 11.71 12.18 -1.15
C ALA A 101 12.55 12.64 0.06
N ILE A 102 12.21 12.23 1.28
CA ILE A 102 13.02 12.48 2.49
C ILE A 102 14.36 11.75 2.40
N GLU A 103 14.35 10.53 1.84
CA GLU A 103 15.55 9.71 1.61
C GLU A 103 16.28 10.03 0.31
N GLU A 104 15.93 11.14 -0.36
CA GLU A 104 16.53 11.60 -1.62
C GLU A 104 16.42 10.57 -2.77
N ARG A 105 15.45 9.63 -2.68
CA ARG A 105 15.20 8.59 -3.70
C ARG A 105 14.20 9.02 -4.77
N TYR A 106 13.29 9.96 -4.48
CA TYR A 106 12.36 10.66 -5.38
C TYR A 106 11.49 9.74 -6.26
N LEU A 107 10.75 8.81 -5.65
CA LEU A 107 9.80 7.97 -6.37
C LEU A 107 8.49 8.70 -6.67
N ASP A 108 7.99 8.57 -7.89
CA ASP A 108 6.67 9.08 -8.27
C ASP A 108 5.54 8.15 -7.83
N GLY A 109 4.37 8.72 -7.46
CA GLY A 109 3.18 7.97 -7.06
C GLY A 109 2.12 7.91 -8.14
N LEU A 110 1.59 6.72 -8.43
CA LEU A 110 0.55 6.46 -9.43
C LEU A 110 -0.69 5.82 -8.77
N ILE A 111 -1.85 6.48 -8.88
CA ILE A 111 -3.11 5.90 -8.39
C ILE A 111 -3.84 5.21 -9.54
N VAL A 112 -4.06 3.91 -9.41
CA VAL A 112 -4.81 3.11 -10.38
C VAL A 112 -6.29 3.11 -9.99
N ARG A 113 -7.15 3.50 -10.92
CA ARG A 113 -8.60 3.60 -10.71
C ARG A 113 -9.26 2.23 -10.95
N LYS A 114 -10.34 1.94 -10.21
CA LYS A 114 -11.21 0.76 -10.47
C LYS A 114 -12.01 0.90 -11.76
N GLU A 115 -12.32 2.13 -12.14
CA GLU A 115 -13.07 2.46 -13.36
C GLU A 115 -12.37 3.61 -14.07
N PRO A 116 -12.43 3.66 -15.42
CA PRO A 116 -11.82 4.74 -16.18
C PRO A 116 -12.52 6.06 -15.91
N LYS A 117 -11.79 7.16 -16.06
CA LYS A 117 -12.37 8.51 -15.95
C LYS A 117 -13.49 8.70 -16.97
N GLY A 118 -14.67 9.12 -16.52
CA GLY A 118 -15.87 9.21 -17.35
C GLY A 118 -15.84 10.28 -18.45
N HIS A 119 -14.90 11.24 -18.36
CA HIS A 119 -14.73 12.34 -19.31
C HIS A 119 -13.24 12.51 -19.67
N GLY A 120 -12.98 12.81 -20.95
CA GLY A 120 -11.60 12.96 -21.48
C GLY A 120 -10.99 11.64 -21.95
N THR A 121 -9.71 11.43 -21.72
CA THR A 121 -8.88 10.32 -22.25
C THR A 121 -9.14 8.95 -21.63
N LYS A 122 -10.25 8.71 -20.94
CA LYS A 122 -10.56 7.45 -20.22
C LYS A 122 -9.35 6.92 -19.43
N ALA A 123 -8.62 7.80 -18.75
CA ALA A 123 -7.42 7.45 -18.03
C ALA A 123 -7.74 6.51 -16.85
N TRP A 124 -6.99 5.44 -16.75
CA TRP A 124 -7.03 4.48 -15.65
C TRP A 124 -6.07 4.87 -14.51
N ILE A 125 -5.09 5.73 -14.80
CA ILE A 125 -4.01 6.10 -13.89
C ILE A 125 -4.05 7.61 -13.66
N GLU A 126 -3.94 8.02 -12.42
CA GLU A 126 -3.74 9.40 -11.97
C GLU A 126 -2.31 9.53 -11.43
N GLY A 127 -1.64 10.64 -11.73
CA GLY A 127 -0.28 10.92 -11.32
C GLY A 127 0.57 11.45 -12.46
N PRO A 128 1.89 11.57 -12.28
CA PRO A 128 2.79 11.97 -13.34
C PRO A 128 2.88 10.94 -14.47
N THR A 129 3.20 11.37 -15.67
CA THR A 129 3.47 10.48 -16.81
C THR A 129 4.95 10.13 -16.80
N LEU A 130 5.26 8.85 -16.70
CA LEU A 130 6.62 8.35 -16.72
C LEU A 130 7.08 8.00 -18.13
N ALA A 131 8.39 7.81 -18.30
CA ALA A 131 8.94 7.28 -19.54
C ALA A 131 8.46 5.85 -19.81
N PRO A 132 8.25 5.45 -21.08
CA PRO A 132 7.94 4.06 -21.39
C PRO A 132 9.04 3.12 -20.87
N GLY A 133 8.65 2.01 -20.27
CA GLY A 133 9.57 1.06 -19.65
C GLY A 133 10.00 1.42 -18.22
N ALA A 134 9.49 2.52 -17.64
CA ALA A 134 9.73 2.83 -16.23
C ALA A 134 9.27 1.68 -15.33
N LYS A 135 10.07 1.34 -14.34
CA LYS A 135 9.79 0.28 -13.38
C LYS A 135 8.88 0.77 -12.26
N VAL A 136 7.75 0.10 -12.09
CA VAL A 136 6.74 0.46 -11.08
C VAL A 136 6.49 -0.73 -10.18
N THR A 137 6.63 -0.54 -8.87
CA THR A 137 6.20 -1.54 -7.87
C THR A 137 4.78 -1.25 -7.41
N VAL A 138 3.92 -2.27 -7.40
CA VAL A 138 2.55 -2.16 -6.89
C VAL A 138 2.53 -2.23 -5.37
N LEU A 139 1.82 -1.31 -4.73
CA LEU A 139 1.55 -1.32 -3.30
C LEU A 139 0.11 -1.76 -3.04
N GLU A 140 -0.09 -2.57 -1.98
CA GLU A 140 -1.41 -3.04 -1.57
C GLU A 140 -1.54 -3.06 -0.04
N ASP A 141 -2.72 -2.81 0.50
CA ASP A 141 -2.96 -2.89 1.94
C ASP A 141 -3.14 -4.35 2.39
N VAL A 142 -3.96 -5.13 1.69
CA VAL A 142 -4.27 -6.52 2.06
C VAL A 142 -4.38 -7.43 0.84
N ILE A 143 -3.51 -8.40 0.75
CA ILE A 143 -3.61 -9.48 -0.24
C ILE A 143 -4.50 -10.61 0.31
N THR A 144 -5.53 -10.98 -0.44
CA THR A 144 -6.40 -12.16 -0.17
C THR A 144 -6.29 -13.16 -1.30
N THR A 145 -6.64 -12.75 -2.51
CA THR A 145 -6.57 -13.54 -3.75
C THR A 145 -5.66 -12.88 -4.78
N GLY A 146 -5.07 -11.73 -4.46
CA GLY A 146 -4.22 -10.98 -5.36
C GLY A 146 -4.92 -10.12 -6.41
N GLY A 147 -6.24 -10.28 -6.60
CA GLY A 147 -6.95 -9.68 -7.73
C GLY A 147 -6.82 -8.16 -7.88
N SER A 148 -6.78 -7.40 -6.77
CA SER A 148 -6.60 -5.94 -6.82
C SER A 148 -5.20 -5.55 -7.28
N ALA A 149 -4.17 -6.20 -6.76
CA ALA A 149 -2.78 -5.95 -7.14
C ALA A 149 -2.51 -6.35 -8.59
N ILE A 150 -3.03 -7.50 -9.04
CA ILE A 150 -2.95 -7.95 -10.43
C ILE A 150 -3.64 -6.95 -11.36
N GLN A 151 -4.85 -6.48 -11.02
CA GLN A 151 -5.55 -5.46 -11.80
C GLN A 151 -4.73 -4.15 -11.89
N ALA A 152 -4.08 -3.72 -10.81
CA ALA A 152 -3.22 -2.55 -10.83
C ALA A 152 -2.02 -2.77 -11.75
N ALA A 153 -1.34 -3.92 -11.63
CA ALA A 153 -0.19 -4.27 -12.47
C ALA A 153 -0.55 -4.31 -13.96
N GLU A 154 -1.68 -4.92 -14.33
CA GLU A 154 -2.17 -4.95 -15.71
C GLU A 154 -2.39 -3.54 -16.28
N LYS A 155 -3.03 -2.64 -15.51
CA LYS A 155 -3.28 -1.26 -15.97
C LYS A 155 -1.99 -0.46 -16.12
N LEU A 156 -1.02 -0.68 -15.26
CA LEU A 156 0.31 -0.06 -15.36
C LEU A 156 1.09 -0.61 -16.56
N ARG A 157 1.04 -1.93 -16.78
CA ARG A 157 1.64 -2.59 -17.97
C ARG A 157 0.97 -2.12 -19.27
N ASP A 158 -0.36 -1.98 -19.29
CA ASP A 158 -1.13 -1.41 -20.43
C ASP A 158 -0.70 0.03 -20.77
N ALA A 159 -0.22 0.79 -19.77
CA ALA A 159 0.32 2.13 -19.95
C ALA A 159 1.80 2.16 -20.42
N GLY A 160 2.43 1.00 -20.58
CA GLY A 160 3.80 0.86 -21.07
C GLY A 160 4.87 0.81 -19.98
N TYR A 161 4.50 0.59 -18.72
CA TYR A 161 5.43 0.44 -17.60
C TYR A 161 5.80 -1.02 -17.35
N VAL A 162 6.93 -1.24 -16.70
CA VAL A 162 7.38 -2.57 -16.25
C VAL A 162 6.92 -2.77 -14.81
N VAL A 163 6.19 -3.86 -14.55
CA VAL A 163 5.68 -4.20 -13.22
C VAL A 163 6.00 -5.66 -12.94
N GLU A 164 6.87 -5.91 -11.99
CA GLU A 164 7.34 -7.24 -11.61
C GLU A 164 7.11 -7.54 -10.12
N ASN A 165 6.91 -6.48 -9.30
CA ASN A 165 6.83 -6.61 -7.86
C ASN A 165 5.55 -6.03 -7.27
N VAL A 166 5.07 -6.68 -6.22
CA VAL A 166 3.98 -6.24 -5.34
C VAL A 166 4.50 -6.21 -3.91
N VAL A 167 4.35 -5.09 -3.22
CA VAL A 167 4.63 -4.97 -1.78
C VAL A 167 3.32 -4.74 -1.05
N ALA A 168 2.99 -5.63 -0.11
CA ALA A 168 1.76 -5.56 0.66
C ALA A 168 2.02 -5.43 2.16
N ILE A 169 1.10 -4.76 2.89
CA ILE A 169 1.18 -4.76 4.35
C ILE A 169 0.90 -6.17 4.87
N ILE A 170 -0.22 -6.77 4.48
CA ILE A 170 -0.64 -8.07 5.00
C ILE A 170 -0.96 -9.03 3.86
N ASN A 171 -0.32 -10.20 3.87
CA ASN A 171 -0.80 -11.37 3.14
C ASN A 171 -1.73 -12.17 4.06
N ARG A 172 -3.05 -12.12 3.77
CA ARG A 172 -4.07 -12.82 4.54
C ARG A 172 -4.64 -14.07 3.85
N GLN A 173 -3.96 -14.61 2.86
CA GLN A 173 -4.39 -15.86 2.23
C GLN A 173 -4.42 -17.00 3.26
N GLU A 174 -5.39 -17.90 3.13
CA GLU A 174 -5.54 -19.10 3.96
C GLU A 174 -5.03 -20.37 3.25
N GLY A 175 -4.27 -20.22 2.18
CA GLY A 175 -3.70 -21.27 1.34
C GLY A 175 -2.65 -20.67 0.42
N THR A 176 -2.55 -21.13 -0.83
CA THR A 176 -1.59 -20.66 -1.83
C THR A 176 -2.23 -19.83 -2.95
N GLU A 177 -3.54 -19.55 -2.86
CA GLU A 177 -4.32 -18.95 -3.95
C GLU A 177 -3.77 -17.60 -4.43
N ALA A 178 -3.27 -16.76 -3.51
CA ALA A 178 -2.69 -15.49 -3.90
C ALA A 178 -1.29 -15.67 -4.49
N ASP A 179 -0.48 -16.57 -3.93
CA ASP A 179 0.85 -16.86 -4.46
C ASP A 179 0.74 -17.45 -5.88
N ASP A 180 -0.15 -18.43 -6.08
CA ASP A 180 -0.41 -19.05 -7.40
C ASP A 180 -0.88 -17.99 -8.42
N ALA A 181 -1.78 -17.06 -8.00
CA ALA A 181 -2.28 -16.01 -8.88
C ALA A 181 -1.21 -14.94 -9.20
N MET A 182 -0.30 -14.64 -8.27
CA MET A 182 0.83 -13.76 -8.52
C MET A 182 1.84 -14.39 -9.47
N ASP A 183 2.16 -15.68 -9.29
CA ASP A 183 3.04 -16.43 -10.17
C ASP A 183 2.46 -16.49 -11.60
N ASP A 184 1.15 -16.77 -11.75
CA ASP A 184 0.45 -16.77 -13.04
C ASP A 184 0.46 -15.39 -13.72
N ALA A 185 0.58 -14.32 -12.94
CA ALA A 185 0.64 -12.93 -13.43
C ALA A 185 2.08 -12.40 -13.60
N ASP A 186 3.11 -13.24 -13.45
CA ASP A 186 4.52 -12.82 -13.42
C ASP A 186 4.79 -11.68 -12.43
N LEU A 187 4.30 -11.83 -11.17
CA LEU A 187 4.44 -10.87 -10.10
C LEU A 187 5.08 -11.52 -8.86
N ASN A 188 6.14 -10.92 -8.35
CA ASN A 188 6.75 -11.30 -7.08
C ASN A 188 6.06 -10.59 -5.92
N LEU A 189 5.50 -11.33 -4.97
CA LEU A 189 4.82 -10.79 -3.79
C LEU A 189 5.73 -10.73 -2.57
N ILE A 190 5.91 -9.54 -2.04
CA ILE A 190 6.57 -9.28 -0.75
C ILE A 190 5.49 -8.80 0.21
N SER A 191 5.37 -9.42 1.38
CA SER A 191 4.44 -8.98 2.44
C SER A 191 5.16 -8.74 3.76
N LEU A 192 4.82 -7.63 4.43
CA LEU A 192 5.43 -7.26 5.71
C LEU A 192 4.90 -8.10 6.86
N PHE A 193 3.63 -8.51 6.78
CA PHE A 193 2.96 -9.34 7.78
C PHE A 193 2.14 -10.45 7.10
N LYS A 194 1.91 -11.53 7.87
CA LYS A 194 1.01 -12.63 7.48
C LYS A 194 -0.17 -12.70 8.43
N LEU A 195 -1.28 -13.34 7.98
CA LEU A 195 -2.49 -13.50 8.80
C LEU A 195 -2.19 -14.20 10.13
N GLU A 196 -1.30 -15.21 10.14
CA GLU A 196 -0.96 -15.99 11.33
C GLU A 196 -0.35 -15.12 12.44
N GLU A 197 0.28 -14.00 12.10
CA GLU A 197 0.84 -13.06 13.07
C GLU A 197 -0.25 -12.20 13.75
N LEU A 198 -1.42 -12.07 13.12
CA LEU A 198 -2.55 -11.29 13.65
C LEU A 198 -3.48 -12.11 14.56
N ILE A 199 -3.45 -13.43 14.48
CA ILE A 199 -4.30 -14.38 15.21
C ILE A 199 -3.76 -14.63 16.66
#